data_2fb810eb1f5f1872da9f35f4dd1cfbad
#
_entry.id   2fb810eb1f5f1872da9f35f4dd1cfbad
#
_cell.length_a   1.000
_cell.length_b   1.000
_cell.length_c   1.000
_cell.angle_alpha   90.00
_cell.angle_beta   90.00
_cell.angle_gamma   90.00
#
_symmetry.space_group_name_H-M   'P 1'
#
loop_
_entity.id
_entity.type
_entity.pdbx_description
1 polymer ?
#
loop_
_entity_poly.entity_id
_entity_poly.type
_entity_poly.pdbx_seq_one_letter_code
_entity_poly.pdbx_strand_id
1 'polypeptide(L)'
;MTTYKSTQVTARKRIVIKLGGSTLEQLNEQFFKNFKALQTDYDLVITHGGGPAINRALKKANIESTTVNGLRVTTDEMIDIVQTTLIGEVNPYLVSQLTRAGIQAIGLNGFDAKLLTCTHLDEAVYGHVGEVQTIAHEAIEQLLQAGFVPVIACIGATDNGQALNINGDTVASEVALAIQAESLLLVTDVSGIRIEDT
;
A
#
# COMPACT_ATOMS: atom_id res chain seq x y z
N MET A 1 -7.59 -20.77 -43.55
CA MET A 1 -8.10 -20.59 -42.17
C MET A 1 -6.91 -20.70 -41.21
N THR A 2 -6.47 -19.56 -40.68
CA THR A 2 -5.36 -19.53 -39.73
C THR A 2 -5.93 -19.73 -38.33
N THR A 3 -5.73 -20.88 -37.75
CA THR A 3 -6.13 -21.19 -36.36
C THR A 3 -5.14 -20.51 -35.40
N TYR A 4 -5.55 -19.44 -34.78
CA TYR A 4 -4.83 -18.89 -33.63
C TYR A 4 -5.00 -19.84 -32.46
N LYS A 5 -3.93 -20.57 -32.08
CA LYS A 5 -3.87 -21.27 -30.81
C LYS A 5 -3.86 -20.19 -29.71
N SER A 6 -4.95 -20.08 -28.96
CA SER A 6 -4.93 -19.36 -27.70
C SER A 6 -4.00 -20.10 -26.74
N THR A 7 -2.82 -19.60 -26.54
CA THR A 7 -1.98 -20.01 -25.42
C THR A 7 -2.70 -19.54 -24.16
N GLN A 8 -3.29 -20.46 -23.41
CA GLN A 8 -3.73 -20.17 -22.05
C GLN A 8 -2.46 -19.78 -21.27
N VAL A 9 -2.26 -18.49 -21.09
CA VAL A 9 -1.29 -17.99 -20.13
C VAL A 9 -1.88 -18.33 -18.76
N THR A 10 -1.32 -19.34 -18.11
CA THR A 10 -1.66 -19.63 -16.71
C THR A 10 -1.32 -18.38 -15.92
N ALA A 11 -2.31 -17.83 -15.21
CA ALA A 11 -2.11 -16.65 -14.38
C ALA A 11 -0.95 -16.93 -13.40
N ARG A 12 0.03 -16.02 -13.36
CA ARG A 12 1.15 -16.14 -12.43
C ARG A 12 0.63 -16.02 -11.00
N LYS A 13 1.31 -16.72 -10.09
CA LYS A 13 1.06 -16.58 -8.66
C LYS A 13 1.38 -15.17 -8.19
N ARG A 14 0.61 -14.64 -7.26
CA ARG A 14 0.71 -13.26 -6.79
C ARG A 14 1.22 -13.20 -5.36
N ILE A 15 2.06 -12.22 -5.07
CA ILE A 15 2.51 -11.91 -3.70
C ILE A 15 2.26 -10.43 -3.43
N VAL A 16 1.64 -10.13 -2.30
CA VAL A 16 1.55 -8.77 -1.77
C VAL A 16 2.68 -8.56 -0.77
N ILE A 17 3.40 -7.45 -0.90
CA ILE A 17 4.50 -7.08 0.00
C ILE A 17 4.12 -5.78 0.69
N LYS A 18 3.86 -5.83 1.99
CA LYS A 18 3.62 -4.64 2.79
C LYS A 18 4.94 -4.09 3.32
N LEU A 19 5.21 -2.83 3.02
CA LEU A 19 6.37 -2.11 3.55
C LEU A 19 5.94 -1.16 4.67
N GLY A 20 6.49 -1.37 5.87
CA GLY A 20 6.32 -0.45 7.00
C GLY A 20 7.00 0.90 6.71
N GLY A 21 6.45 1.99 7.25
CA GLY A 21 7.02 3.32 7.01
C GLY A 21 8.48 3.47 7.47
N SER A 22 8.86 2.81 8.56
CA SER A 22 10.24 2.76 9.07
C SER A 22 11.19 1.95 8.17
N THR A 23 10.68 0.92 7.49
CA THR A 23 11.49 0.08 6.61
C THR A 23 11.76 0.74 5.26
N LEU A 24 10.94 1.68 4.83
CA LEU A 24 11.12 2.41 3.55
C LEU A 24 12.46 3.17 3.49
N GLU A 25 12.91 3.70 4.63
CA GLU A 25 14.18 4.43 4.72
C GLU A 25 15.40 3.49 4.78
N GLN A 26 15.19 2.18 4.96
CA GLN A 26 16.22 1.16 5.13
C GLN A 26 16.35 0.21 3.92
N LEU A 27 15.58 0.47 2.85
CA LEU A 27 15.67 -0.34 1.63
C LEU A 27 17.09 -0.24 1.04
N ASN A 28 17.71 -1.39 0.80
CA ASN A 28 19.07 -1.51 0.32
C ASN A 28 19.16 -2.35 -0.97
N GLU A 29 20.32 -2.43 -1.56
CA GLU A 29 20.56 -3.18 -2.80
C GLU A 29 20.13 -4.66 -2.68
N GLN A 30 20.32 -5.27 -1.52
CA GLN A 30 19.95 -6.66 -1.30
C GLN A 30 18.42 -6.84 -1.35
N PHE A 31 17.64 -5.89 -0.81
CA PHE A 31 16.18 -5.90 -0.94
C PHE A 31 15.76 -5.92 -2.41
N PHE A 32 16.28 -5.00 -3.22
CA PHE A 32 15.92 -4.90 -4.64
C PHE A 32 16.38 -6.12 -5.44
N LYS A 33 17.52 -6.71 -5.09
CA LYS A 33 18.01 -7.96 -5.69
C LYS A 33 17.06 -9.13 -5.39
N ASN A 34 16.64 -9.26 -4.14
CA ASN A 34 15.69 -10.30 -3.73
C ASN A 34 14.31 -10.08 -4.36
N PHE A 35 13.85 -8.82 -4.44
CA PHE A 35 12.61 -8.45 -5.09
C PHE A 35 12.60 -8.88 -6.56
N LYS A 36 13.67 -8.60 -7.31
CA LYS A 36 13.80 -9.04 -8.70
C LYS A 36 13.81 -10.56 -8.85
N ALA A 37 14.44 -11.26 -7.92
CA ALA A 37 14.44 -12.71 -7.93
C ALA A 37 13.01 -13.26 -7.75
N LEU A 38 12.20 -12.67 -6.85
CA LEU A 38 10.79 -13.02 -6.70
C LEU A 38 9.96 -12.71 -7.96
N GLN A 39 10.24 -11.59 -8.64
CA GLN A 39 9.55 -11.24 -9.88
C GLN A 39 9.74 -12.26 -11.01
N THR A 40 10.75 -13.13 -10.95
CA THR A 40 10.94 -14.19 -11.93
C THR A 40 9.76 -15.17 -11.94
N ASP A 41 9.23 -15.49 -10.76
CA ASP A 41 8.21 -16.52 -10.57
C ASP A 41 6.83 -15.96 -10.21
N TYR A 42 6.78 -14.73 -9.66
CA TYR A 42 5.56 -14.13 -9.11
C TYR A 42 5.26 -12.76 -9.71
N ASP A 43 3.97 -12.44 -9.75
CA ASP A 43 3.50 -11.07 -9.90
C ASP A 43 3.48 -10.41 -8.53
N LEU A 44 4.14 -9.26 -8.39
CA LEU A 44 4.32 -8.58 -7.11
C LEU A 44 3.51 -7.31 -7.03
N VAL A 45 2.84 -7.11 -5.90
CA VAL A 45 2.16 -5.86 -5.53
C VAL A 45 2.75 -5.34 -4.23
N ILE A 46 3.02 -4.05 -4.14
CA ILE A 46 3.51 -3.41 -2.92
C ILE A 46 2.38 -2.58 -2.33
N THR A 47 2.20 -2.67 -1.01
CA THR A 47 1.43 -1.70 -0.23
C THR A 47 2.36 -1.02 0.77
N HIS A 48 2.15 0.27 1.04
CA HIS A 48 3.00 0.98 1.99
C HIS A 48 2.23 1.98 2.84
N GLY A 49 2.67 2.12 4.08
CA GLY A 49 2.30 3.22 4.94
C GLY A 49 3.32 4.37 4.86
N GLY A 50 3.28 5.28 5.83
CA GLY A 50 4.20 6.42 5.87
C GLY A 50 4.34 7.05 7.25
N GLY A 51 4.12 6.28 8.33
CA GLY A 51 4.07 6.80 9.70
C GLY A 51 5.18 7.80 10.05
N PRO A 52 6.47 7.50 9.86
CA PRO A 52 7.57 8.42 10.14
C PRO A 52 7.50 9.71 9.30
N ALA A 53 7.19 9.62 8.00
CA ALA A 53 7.05 10.79 7.13
C ALA A 53 5.86 11.66 7.55
N ILE A 54 4.71 11.04 7.85
CA ILE A 54 3.53 11.74 8.37
C ILE A 54 3.86 12.44 9.69
N ASN A 55 4.56 11.78 10.61
CA ASN A 55 4.96 12.40 11.89
C ASN A 55 5.87 13.63 11.67
N ARG A 56 6.80 13.56 10.72
CA ARG A 56 7.65 14.71 10.36
C ARG A 56 6.82 15.85 9.77
N ALA A 57 5.86 15.54 8.90
CA ALA A 57 5.00 16.54 8.27
C ALA A 57 4.09 17.23 9.29
N LEU A 58 3.43 16.49 10.17
CA LEU A 58 2.58 17.02 11.25
C LEU A 58 3.39 17.87 12.22
N LYS A 59 4.60 17.41 12.61
CA LYS A 59 5.50 18.21 13.47
C LYS A 59 5.88 19.54 12.81
N LYS A 60 6.16 19.58 11.51
CA LYS A 60 6.43 20.81 10.77
C LYS A 60 5.24 21.78 10.76
N ALA A 61 4.02 21.23 10.76
CA ALA A 61 2.78 22.00 10.86
C ALA A 61 2.40 22.38 12.28
N ASN A 62 3.18 21.99 13.31
CA ASN A 62 2.89 22.13 14.73
C ASN A 62 1.59 21.44 15.16
N ILE A 63 1.24 20.32 14.53
CA ILE A 63 0.08 19.49 14.85
C ILE A 63 0.55 18.28 15.65
N GLU A 64 -0.04 18.08 16.82
CA GLU A 64 0.18 16.90 17.64
C GLU A 64 -0.59 15.70 17.09
N SER A 65 0.03 14.52 17.13
CA SER A 65 -0.56 13.28 16.67
C SER A 65 -0.77 12.32 17.82
N THR A 66 -1.99 11.82 17.97
CA THR A 66 -2.35 10.80 18.95
C THR A 66 -2.71 9.49 18.26
N THR A 67 -2.59 8.39 19.01
CA THR A 67 -3.01 7.06 18.56
C THR A 67 -3.95 6.44 19.57
N VAL A 68 -4.99 5.77 19.08
CA VAL A 68 -5.93 4.99 19.86
C VAL A 68 -5.95 3.58 19.27
N ASN A 69 -5.76 2.58 20.09
CA ASN A 69 -5.70 1.16 19.66
C ASN A 69 -4.73 0.90 18.49
N GLY A 70 -3.59 1.61 18.48
CA GLY A 70 -2.60 1.49 17.40
C GLY A 70 -2.93 2.23 16.11
N LEU A 71 -4.11 2.87 16.02
CA LEU A 71 -4.54 3.68 14.88
C LEU A 71 -4.30 5.16 15.15
N ARG A 72 -3.78 5.89 14.17
CA ARG A 72 -3.62 7.33 14.25
C ARG A 72 -4.97 8.01 14.18
N VAL A 73 -5.38 8.70 15.24
CA VAL A 73 -6.52 9.63 15.16
C VAL A 73 -6.19 10.70 14.12
N THR A 74 -7.04 10.83 13.12
CA THR A 74 -6.78 11.70 11.96
C THR A 74 -7.87 12.76 11.89
N THR A 75 -7.55 13.97 12.37
CA THR A 75 -8.49 15.11 12.39
C THR A 75 -8.61 15.78 11.00
N ASP A 76 -9.57 16.71 10.86
CA ASP A 76 -9.73 17.55 9.65
C ASP A 76 -8.44 18.26 9.25
N GLU A 77 -7.67 18.78 10.22
CA GLU A 77 -6.39 19.45 9.97
C GLU A 77 -5.30 18.48 9.51
N MET A 78 -5.42 17.21 9.86
CA MET A 78 -4.39 16.19 9.59
C MET A 78 -4.59 15.48 8.27
N ILE A 79 -5.82 15.28 7.79
CA ILE A 79 -6.08 14.40 6.66
C ILE A 79 -5.39 14.88 5.37
N ASP A 80 -5.37 16.18 5.11
CA ASP A 80 -4.70 16.75 3.94
C ASP A 80 -3.18 16.55 4.00
N ILE A 81 -2.60 16.65 5.20
CA ILE A 81 -1.17 16.41 5.43
C ILE A 81 -0.85 14.93 5.24
N VAL A 82 -1.68 14.04 5.75
CA VAL A 82 -1.54 12.59 5.59
C VAL A 82 -1.61 12.21 4.12
N GLN A 83 -2.63 12.68 3.41
CA GLN A 83 -2.81 12.44 1.98
C GLN A 83 -1.63 12.96 1.17
N THR A 84 -1.26 14.23 1.36
CA THR A 84 -0.15 14.85 0.64
C THR A 84 1.17 14.12 0.90
N THR A 85 1.43 13.72 2.15
CA THR A 85 2.64 12.98 2.51
C THR A 85 2.67 11.60 1.84
N LEU A 86 1.59 10.85 1.91
CA LEU A 86 1.55 9.50 1.35
C LEU A 86 1.65 9.51 -0.18
N ILE A 87 0.88 10.38 -0.85
CA ILE A 87 0.80 10.43 -2.31
C ILE A 87 1.95 11.23 -2.92
N GLY A 88 2.34 12.36 -2.30
CA GLY A 88 3.31 13.30 -2.87
C GLY A 88 4.76 13.08 -2.43
N GLU A 89 5.00 12.42 -1.31
CA GLU A 89 6.37 12.19 -0.79
C GLU A 89 6.71 10.69 -0.78
N VAL A 90 5.96 9.88 -0.03
CA VAL A 90 6.34 8.48 0.25
C VAL A 90 6.20 7.59 -0.98
N ASN A 91 5.05 7.65 -1.65
CA ASN A 91 4.78 6.81 -2.82
C ASN A 91 5.77 7.09 -3.97
N PRO A 92 5.96 8.34 -4.43
CA PRO A 92 6.91 8.62 -5.51
C PRO A 92 8.36 8.37 -5.11
N TYR A 93 8.73 8.52 -3.85
CA TYR A 93 10.05 8.12 -3.36
C TYR A 93 10.27 6.62 -3.58
N LEU A 94 9.34 5.77 -3.12
CA LEU A 94 9.44 4.32 -3.27
C LEU A 94 9.47 3.89 -4.74
N VAL A 95 8.57 4.44 -5.57
CA VAL A 95 8.55 4.20 -7.02
C VAL A 95 9.88 4.58 -7.66
N SER A 96 10.49 5.72 -7.27
CA SER A 96 11.79 6.14 -7.75
C SER A 96 12.90 5.13 -7.40
N GLN A 97 12.91 4.60 -6.17
CA GLN A 97 13.90 3.59 -5.76
C GLN A 97 13.75 2.28 -6.56
N LEU A 98 12.52 1.82 -6.75
CA LEU A 98 12.22 0.64 -7.57
C LEU A 98 12.65 0.84 -9.03
N THR A 99 12.34 2.00 -9.60
CA THR A 99 12.72 2.34 -10.99
C THR A 99 14.24 2.40 -11.17
N ARG A 100 14.97 2.99 -10.22
CA ARG A 100 16.45 2.98 -10.22
C ARG A 100 17.01 1.58 -10.16
N ALA A 101 16.35 0.68 -9.46
CA ALA A 101 16.70 -0.74 -9.45
C ALA A 101 16.30 -1.48 -10.73
N GLY A 102 15.67 -0.81 -11.71
CA GLY A 102 15.23 -1.41 -12.98
C GLY A 102 13.95 -2.22 -12.87
N ILE A 103 13.09 -1.89 -11.87
CA ILE A 103 11.76 -2.48 -11.67
C ILE A 103 10.74 -1.50 -12.26
N GLN A 104 9.86 -1.99 -13.14
CA GLN A 104 8.79 -1.17 -13.72
C GLN A 104 7.67 -1.00 -12.69
N ALA A 105 7.79 0.00 -11.82
CA ALA A 105 6.82 0.29 -10.78
C ALA A 105 5.89 1.44 -11.17
N ILE A 106 4.65 1.37 -10.71
CA ILE A 106 3.65 2.44 -10.85
C ILE A 106 3.03 2.75 -9.49
N GLY A 107 3.04 4.03 -9.11
CA GLY A 107 2.43 4.50 -7.87
C GLY A 107 0.92 4.66 -8.01
N LEU A 108 0.19 4.20 -7.00
CA LEU A 108 -1.25 4.25 -6.91
C LEU A 108 -1.69 4.65 -5.50
N ASN A 109 -2.90 5.10 -5.42
CA ASN A 109 -3.60 5.39 -4.16
C ASN A 109 -5.10 5.07 -4.31
N GLY A 110 -5.87 5.19 -3.26
CA GLY A 110 -7.28 4.79 -3.26
C GLY A 110 -8.20 5.57 -4.21
N PHE A 111 -7.81 6.78 -4.62
CA PHE A 111 -8.59 7.59 -5.58
C PHE A 111 -8.43 7.08 -7.01
N ASP A 112 -7.28 6.50 -7.35
CA ASP A 112 -6.97 6.06 -8.72
C ASP A 112 -7.91 4.92 -9.12
N ALA A 113 -8.74 5.15 -10.13
CA ALA A 113 -9.77 4.22 -10.60
C ALA A 113 -10.70 3.71 -9.47
N LYS A 114 -10.90 4.49 -8.39
CA LYS A 114 -11.61 4.06 -7.15
C LYS A 114 -11.00 2.79 -6.55
N LEU A 115 -9.68 2.72 -6.52
CA LEU A 115 -8.95 1.52 -6.12
C LEU A 115 -9.30 1.04 -4.72
N LEU A 116 -9.42 1.98 -3.74
CA LEU A 116 -9.83 1.68 -2.36
C LEU A 116 -11.04 2.55 -2.01
N THR A 117 -12.25 1.99 -2.16
CA THR A 117 -13.48 2.63 -1.66
C THR A 117 -13.66 2.27 -0.20
N CYS A 118 -13.86 3.28 0.65
CA CYS A 118 -13.83 3.16 2.10
C CYS A 118 -15.01 3.86 2.76
N THR A 119 -15.30 3.46 4.00
CA THR A 119 -16.17 4.20 4.92
C THR A 119 -15.38 4.56 6.17
N HIS A 120 -15.90 5.52 6.98
CA HIS A 120 -15.30 5.81 8.29
C HIS A 120 -15.36 4.56 9.18
N LEU A 121 -14.28 4.25 9.87
CA LEU A 121 -14.22 3.16 10.85
C LEU A 121 -15.08 3.51 12.07
N ASP A 122 -14.82 4.66 12.68
CA ASP A 122 -15.62 5.32 13.72
C ASP A 122 -15.18 6.79 13.76
N GLU A 123 -15.94 7.66 13.11
CA GLU A 123 -15.59 9.07 12.94
C GLU A 123 -15.48 9.81 14.28
N ALA A 124 -16.31 9.44 15.27
CA ALA A 124 -16.29 10.09 16.58
C ALA A 124 -15.03 9.78 17.39
N VAL A 125 -14.44 8.58 17.19
CA VAL A 125 -13.24 8.13 17.90
C VAL A 125 -11.96 8.43 17.12
N TYR A 126 -11.96 8.17 15.81
CA TYR A 126 -10.75 8.18 14.99
C TYR A 126 -10.68 9.31 13.97
N GLY A 127 -11.77 10.07 13.77
CA GLY A 127 -11.86 11.07 12.70
C GLY A 127 -11.82 10.42 11.32
N HIS A 128 -10.95 10.93 10.43
CA HIS A 128 -10.80 10.47 9.06
C HIS A 128 -9.95 9.19 8.94
N VAL A 129 -10.26 8.20 9.75
CA VAL A 129 -9.73 6.83 9.61
C VAL A 129 -10.79 5.96 8.94
N GLY A 130 -10.38 5.22 7.92
CA GLY A 130 -11.31 4.42 7.13
C GLY A 130 -11.12 2.93 7.26
N GLU A 131 -12.21 2.24 6.89
CA GLU A 131 -12.29 0.81 6.67
C GLU A 131 -12.55 0.54 5.19
N VAL A 132 -11.81 -0.40 4.60
CA VAL A 132 -11.94 -0.75 3.18
C VAL A 132 -13.25 -1.50 2.97
N GLN A 133 -14.06 -1.04 2.02
CA GLN A 133 -15.32 -1.69 1.62
C GLN A 133 -15.16 -2.46 0.32
N THR A 134 -14.49 -1.86 -0.66
CA THR A 134 -14.24 -2.50 -1.95
C THR A 134 -12.87 -2.14 -2.50
N ILE A 135 -12.32 -3.05 -3.29
CA ILE A 135 -11.08 -2.85 -4.04
C ILE A 135 -11.35 -3.09 -5.52
N ALA A 136 -10.99 -2.11 -6.38
CA ALA A 136 -11.04 -2.28 -7.83
C ALA A 136 -9.85 -3.15 -8.30
N HIS A 137 -9.89 -4.45 -7.98
CA HIS A 137 -8.80 -5.40 -8.23
C HIS A 137 -8.49 -5.56 -9.72
N GLU A 138 -9.45 -5.33 -10.61
CA GLU A 138 -9.26 -5.37 -12.05
C GLU A 138 -8.19 -4.36 -12.52
N ALA A 139 -8.11 -3.19 -11.89
CA ALA A 139 -7.09 -2.20 -12.19
C ALA A 139 -5.69 -2.73 -11.83
N ILE A 140 -5.56 -3.42 -10.69
CA ILE A 140 -4.30 -4.08 -10.28
C ILE A 140 -3.93 -5.17 -11.29
N GLU A 141 -4.88 -6.01 -11.68
CA GLU A 141 -4.66 -7.11 -12.62
C GLU A 141 -4.20 -6.63 -13.99
N GLN A 142 -4.80 -5.56 -14.51
CA GLN A 142 -4.39 -4.97 -15.78
C GLN A 142 -2.95 -4.46 -15.74
N LEU A 143 -2.53 -3.83 -14.64
CA LEU A 143 -1.16 -3.37 -14.45
C LEU A 143 -0.17 -4.53 -14.35
N LEU A 144 -0.50 -5.59 -13.62
CA LEU A 144 0.31 -6.80 -13.54
C LEU A 144 0.46 -7.47 -14.92
N GLN A 145 -0.63 -7.57 -15.69
CA GLN A 145 -0.59 -8.10 -17.07
C GLN A 145 0.26 -7.23 -18.01
N ALA A 146 0.31 -5.93 -17.78
CA ALA A 146 1.18 -5.00 -18.50
C ALA A 146 2.64 -5.02 -18.04
N GLY A 147 2.98 -5.84 -17.03
CA GLY A 147 4.34 -6.02 -16.51
C GLY A 147 4.76 -4.97 -15.48
N PHE A 148 3.83 -4.18 -14.95
CA PHE A 148 4.10 -3.22 -13.87
C PHE A 148 3.99 -3.86 -12.50
N VAL A 149 4.72 -3.28 -11.54
CA VAL A 149 4.55 -3.51 -10.11
C VAL A 149 3.69 -2.38 -9.53
N PRO A 150 2.43 -2.63 -9.16
CA PRO A 150 1.60 -1.65 -8.46
C PRO A 150 2.16 -1.35 -7.07
N VAL A 151 2.27 -0.06 -6.72
CA VAL A 151 2.74 0.44 -5.42
C VAL A 151 1.63 1.28 -4.81
N ILE A 152 0.90 0.72 -3.86
CA ILE A 152 -0.36 1.26 -3.35
C ILE A 152 -0.13 1.96 -2.01
N ALA A 153 -0.41 3.25 -1.96
CA ALA A 153 -0.40 4.02 -0.71
C ALA A 153 -1.66 3.73 0.13
N CYS A 154 -1.49 3.63 1.45
CA CYS A 154 -2.58 3.34 2.39
C CYS A 154 -3.46 4.58 2.67
N ILE A 155 -4.03 5.15 1.63
CA ILE A 155 -5.03 6.21 1.66
C ILE A 155 -6.19 5.80 0.75
N GLY A 156 -7.40 5.82 1.27
CA GLY A 156 -8.62 5.48 0.54
C GLY A 156 -9.53 6.68 0.38
N ALA A 157 -10.65 6.48 -0.25
CA ALA A 157 -11.67 7.50 -0.42
C ALA A 157 -13.07 6.94 -0.16
N THR A 158 -13.95 7.78 0.35
CA THR A 158 -15.38 7.49 0.35
C THR A 158 -15.95 7.60 -1.06
N ASP A 159 -17.17 7.13 -1.28
CA ASP A 159 -17.83 7.23 -2.59
C ASP A 159 -17.96 8.68 -3.11
N ASN A 160 -18.04 9.66 -2.21
CA ASN A 160 -18.09 11.09 -2.54
C ASN A 160 -16.71 11.75 -2.60
N GLY A 161 -15.64 10.97 -2.51
CA GLY A 161 -14.25 11.43 -2.74
C GLY A 161 -13.55 12.01 -1.50
N GLN A 162 -14.08 11.85 -0.30
CA GLN A 162 -13.43 12.27 0.95
C GLN A 162 -12.27 11.31 1.27
N ALA A 163 -11.10 11.86 1.55
CA ALA A 163 -9.92 11.08 1.92
C ALA A 163 -10.05 10.42 3.29
N LEU A 164 -9.61 9.16 3.37
CA LEU A 164 -9.54 8.41 4.62
C LEU A 164 -8.16 7.76 4.78
N ASN A 165 -7.55 7.96 5.94
CA ASN A 165 -6.31 7.30 6.34
C ASN A 165 -6.61 5.84 6.70
N ILE A 166 -5.96 4.88 6.04
CA ILE A 166 -6.21 3.45 6.26
C ILE A 166 -5.00 2.80 6.93
N ASN A 167 -5.27 1.89 7.84
CA ASN A 167 -4.21 1.07 8.42
C ASN A 167 -3.47 0.28 7.34
N GLY A 168 -2.12 0.32 7.36
CA GLY A 168 -1.29 -0.30 6.32
C GLY A 168 -1.41 -1.83 6.26
N ASP A 169 -1.60 -2.49 7.40
CA ASP A 169 -1.77 -3.94 7.45
C ASP A 169 -3.16 -4.32 6.93
N THR A 170 -4.18 -3.51 7.22
CA THR A 170 -5.53 -3.68 6.67
C THR A 170 -5.51 -3.59 5.14
N VAL A 171 -4.94 -2.53 4.57
CA VAL A 171 -4.84 -2.40 3.10
C VAL A 171 -4.11 -3.60 2.49
N ALA A 172 -3.01 -4.03 3.10
CA ALA A 172 -2.24 -5.16 2.60
C ALA A 172 -3.05 -6.47 2.58
N SER A 173 -3.78 -6.72 3.66
CA SER A 173 -4.64 -7.90 3.77
C SER A 173 -5.80 -7.87 2.77
N GLU A 174 -6.49 -6.75 2.66
CA GLU A 174 -7.62 -6.58 1.74
C GLU A 174 -7.17 -6.69 0.27
N VAL A 175 -6.04 -6.05 -0.09
CA VAL A 175 -5.46 -6.20 -1.44
C VAL A 175 -5.08 -7.65 -1.71
N ALA A 176 -4.44 -8.34 -0.75
CA ALA A 176 -4.05 -9.74 -0.92
C ALA A 176 -5.27 -10.65 -1.15
N LEU A 177 -6.35 -10.43 -0.41
CA LEU A 177 -7.61 -11.15 -0.59
C LEU A 177 -8.24 -10.84 -1.96
N ALA A 178 -8.34 -9.56 -2.33
CA ALA A 178 -8.99 -9.13 -3.57
C ALA A 178 -8.31 -9.68 -4.83
N ILE A 179 -6.96 -9.75 -4.85
CA ILE A 179 -6.21 -10.30 -5.99
C ILE A 179 -5.91 -11.79 -5.84
N GLN A 180 -6.45 -12.47 -4.82
CA GLN A 180 -6.19 -13.88 -4.52
C GLN A 180 -4.69 -14.20 -4.46
N ALA A 181 -3.94 -13.37 -3.70
CA ALA A 181 -2.51 -13.57 -3.54
C ALA A 181 -2.19 -14.89 -2.82
N GLU A 182 -1.15 -15.59 -3.28
CA GLU A 182 -0.67 -16.82 -2.62
C GLU A 182 -0.05 -16.53 -1.25
N SER A 183 0.56 -15.34 -1.12
CA SER A 183 1.24 -14.92 0.11
C SER A 183 1.15 -13.41 0.32
N LEU A 184 1.10 -13.04 1.60
CA LEU A 184 1.30 -11.67 2.08
C LEU A 184 2.59 -11.63 2.89
N LEU A 185 3.56 -10.82 2.45
CA LEU A 185 4.82 -10.61 3.14
C LEU A 185 4.78 -9.26 3.89
N LEU A 186 4.93 -9.31 5.20
CA LEU A 186 5.02 -8.12 6.04
C LEU A 186 6.51 -7.83 6.29
N VAL A 187 7.03 -6.79 5.65
CA VAL A 187 8.41 -6.31 5.85
C VAL A 187 8.39 -5.26 6.96
N THR A 188 9.04 -5.55 8.05
CA THR A 188 9.06 -4.75 9.27
C THR A 188 10.47 -4.68 9.85
N ASP A 189 10.71 -3.71 10.71
CA ASP A 189 11.94 -3.52 11.47
C ASP A 189 12.01 -4.35 12.78
N VAL A 190 10.97 -5.15 13.06
CA VAL A 190 10.93 -6.06 14.20
C VAL A 190 11.12 -7.51 13.76
N SER A 191 11.72 -8.33 14.64
CA SER A 191 12.11 -9.71 14.32
C SER A 191 10.95 -10.71 14.25
N GLY A 192 9.69 -10.27 14.39
CA GLY A 192 8.50 -11.12 14.30
C GLY A 192 7.35 -10.64 15.17
N ILE A 193 6.27 -11.42 15.18
CA ILE A 193 5.11 -11.18 16.04
C ILE A 193 5.52 -11.51 17.49
N ARG A 194 5.35 -10.55 18.39
CA ARG A 194 5.56 -10.78 19.82
C ARG A 194 4.33 -11.47 20.38
N ILE A 195 4.52 -12.64 20.99
CA ILE A 195 3.53 -13.30 21.82
C ILE A 195 3.80 -12.78 23.23
N GLU A 196 2.84 -12.10 23.84
CA GLU A 196 2.94 -11.79 25.27
C GLU A 196 2.87 -13.12 26.02
N ASP A 197 3.91 -13.43 26.80
CA ASP A 197 3.86 -14.54 27.77
C ASP A 197 2.83 -14.15 28.83
N THR A 198 1.71 -14.89 28.89
CA THR A 198 0.67 -14.78 29.92
C THR A 198 1.15 -15.24 31.28
#